data_9b10b21f5662705760707d0d26bb1120
#
_entry.id   9b10b21f5662705760707d0d26bb1120
#
_cell.length_a   1.000
_cell.length_b   1.000
_cell.length_c   1.000
_cell.angle_alpha   90.00
_cell.angle_beta   90.00
_cell.angle_gamma   90.00
#
_symmetry.space_group_name_H-M   'P 1'
#
loop_
_entity.id
_entity.type
_entity.pdbx_description
1 polymer ?
#
loop_
_entity_poly.entity_id
_entity_poly.type
_entity_poly.pdbx_seq_one_letter_code
_entity_poly.pdbx_strand_id
1 'polypeptide(L)'
;MSLALTEIERVKTISKEDFYNNYVKKQKPVVVEQLTQDWPAFEKWNLEYMKQIAGDKIVPLYDDRPVSHKDGFNEAHAKMKMSDYVDLLQAKPTNYRIFLYNLMSEVPVLKDDFKWPNIGLRLVKQLPMLFFGGENSKVFMHYDI
;
A
#
# COMPACT_ATOMS: atom_id res chain seq x y z
N MET A 1 9.73 -21.63 -21.43
CA MET A 1 10.52 -21.76 -20.19
C MET A 1 9.56 -21.56 -19.01
N SER A 2 9.39 -22.56 -18.14
CA SER A 2 8.68 -22.37 -16.88
C SER A 2 9.65 -21.73 -15.87
N LEU A 3 9.22 -20.66 -15.22
CA LEU A 3 9.96 -20.07 -14.10
C LEU A 3 9.94 -21.07 -12.94
N ALA A 4 11.12 -21.46 -12.44
CA ALA A 4 11.23 -22.20 -11.19
C ALA A 4 10.93 -21.23 -10.04
N LEU A 5 9.72 -21.27 -9.51
CA LEU A 5 9.31 -20.45 -8.37
C LEU A 5 9.76 -21.15 -7.08
N THR A 6 10.37 -20.38 -6.19
CA THR A 6 10.71 -20.81 -4.83
C THR A 6 9.88 -20.01 -3.84
N GLU A 7 9.47 -20.64 -2.75
CA GLU A 7 8.78 -19.93 -1.67
C GLU A 7 9.70 -18.90 -0.99
N ILE A 8 9.11 -17.75 -0.67
CA ILE A 8 9.81 -16.72 0.11
C ILE A 8 9.82 -17.16 1.57
N GLU A 9 10.97 -17.05 2.21
CA GLU A 9 11.12 -17.34 3.63
C GLU A 9 10.20 -16.47 4.48
N ARG A 10 9.55 -17.08 5.47
CA ARG A 10 8.65 -16.42 6.40
C ARG A 10 9.20 -16.53 7.82
N VAL A 11 9.26 -15.39 8.50
CA VAL A 11 9.69 -15.31 9.91
C VAL A 11 8.63 -14.58 10.72
N LYS A 12 8.43 -14.96 11.96
CA LYS A 12 7.45 -14.30 12.84
C LYS A 12 7.90 -12.89 13.19
N THR A 13 9.12 -12.78 13.68
CA THR A 13 9.76 -11.51 14.07
C THR A 13 11.20 -11.53 13.58
N ILE A 14 11.84 -10.36 13.53
CA ILE A 14 13.23 -10.27 13.11
C ILE A 14 13.95 -9.14 13.84
N SER A 15 15.20 -9.36 14.24
CA SER A 15 16.06 -8.29 14.73
C SER A 15 16.59 -7.42 13.58
N LYS A 16 17.02 -6.19 13.90
CA LYS A 16 17.67 -5.31 12.91
C LYS A 16 18.92 -5.94 12.31
N GLU A 17 19.71 -6.60 13.15
CA GLU A 17 20.96 -7.23 12.77
C GLU A 17 20.72 -8.42 11.84
N ASP A 18 19.80 -9.30 12.19
CA ASP A 18 19.42 -10.45 11.36
C ASP A 18 18.80 -10.01 10.03
N PHE A 19 17.91 -8.99 10.06
CA PHE A 19 17.33 -8.46 8.85
C PHE A 19 18.40 -7.93 7.91
N TYR A 20 19.36 -7.14 8.43
CA TYR A 20 20.44 -6.61 7.61
C TYR A 20 21.36 -7.71 7.07
N ASN A 21 21.88 -8.58 7.96
CA ASN A 21 22.90 -9.57 7.59
C ASN A 21 22.38 -10.71 6.72
N ASN A 22 21.14 -11.16 6.97
CA ASN A 22 20.58 -12.33 6.31
C ASN A 22 19.73 -12.02 5.07
N TYR A 23 19.19 -10.79 4.96
CA TYR A 23 18.30 -10.43 3.88
C TYR A 23 18.78 -9.21 3.09
N VAL A 24 18.97 -8.07 3.72
CA VAL A 24 19.37 -6.84 3.00
C VAL A 24 20.71 -7.03 2.31
N LYS A 25 21.76 -7.44 3.06
CA LYS A 25 23.11 -7.64 2.53
C LYS A 25 23.17 -8.74 1.45
N LYS A 26 22.31 -9.73 1.57
CA LYS A 26 22.23 -10.87 0.63
C LYS A 26 21.22 -10.65 -0.51
N GLN A 27 20.53 -9.51 -0.50
CA GLN A 27 19.46 -9.19 -1.46
C GLN A 27 18.40 -10.30 -1.55
N LYS A 28 18.02 -10.86 -0.40
CA LYS A 28 17.08 -11.97 -0.27
C LYS A 28 15.73 -11.43 0.25
N PRO A 29 14.60 -11.74 -0.38
CA PRO A 29 13.29 -11.36 0.13
C PRO A 29 12.94 -12.15 1.39
N VAL A 30 12.12 -11.54 2.26
CA VAL A 30 11.57 -12.18 3.48
C VAL A 30 10.19 -11.62 3.78
N VAL A 31 9.30 -12.46 4.29
CA VAL A 31 8.02 -12.04 4.86
C VAL A 31 8.13 -12.05 6.39
N VAL A 32 7.92 -10.88 7.02
CA VAL A 32 7.91 -10.75 8.49
C VAL A 32 6.45 -10.68 8.95
N GLU A 33 5.93 -11.78 9.50
CA GLU A 33 4.50 -11.97 9.74
C GLU A 33 3.92 -11.10 10.86
N GLN A 34 4.72 -10.79 11.89
CA GLN A 34 4.24 -10.07 13.07
C GLN A 34 4.72 -8.60 13.13
N LEU A 35 5.15 -8.05 11.99
CA LEU A 35 5.73 -6.70 11.96
C LEU A 35 4.71 -5.60 12.26
N THR A 36 3.44 -5.83 11.99
CA THR A 36 2.37 -4.83 12.04
C THR A 36 1.20 -5.21 12.96
N GLN A 37 1.28 -6.33 13.66
CA GLN A 37 0.16 -6.85 14.46
C GLN A 37 -0.24 -5.95 15.65
N ASP A 38 0.69 -5.14 16.14
CA ASP A 38 0.47 -4.18 17.22
C ASP A 38 0.02 -2.79 16.72
N TRP A 39 -0.20 -2.63 15.42
CA TRP A 39 -0.73 -1.40 14.86
C TRP A 39 -2.24 -1.31 15.08
N PRO A 40 -2.77 -0.20 15.59
CA PRO A 40 -4.22 0.02 15.60
C PRO A 40 -4.87 -0.13 14.23
N ALA A 41 -4.15 0.18 13.15
CA ALA A 41 -4.58 0.00 11.78
C ALA A 41 -5.00 -1.44 11.46
N PHE A 42 -4.36 -2.44 12.08
CA PHE A 42 -4.64 -3.85 11.82
C PHE A 42 -6.10 -4.24 12.13
N GLU A 43 -6.68 -3.64 13.15
CA GLU A 43 -8.08 -3.84 13.53
C GLU A 43 -9.03 -2.78 12.97
N LYS A 44 -8.57 -1.54 12.89
CA LYS A 44 -9.41 -0.41 12.52
C LYS A 44 -9.61 -0.24 11.02
N TRP A 45 -8.54 -0.48 10.21
CA TRP A 45 -8.58 -0.13 8.80
C TRP A 45 -9.41 -1.14 8.00
N ASN A 46 -10.65 -0.79 7.80
CA ASN A 46 -11.59 -1.48 6.93
C ASN A 46 -12.33 -0.46 6.06
N LEU A 47 -13.16 -0.92 5.14
CA LEU A 47 -13.86 -0.06 4.19
C LEU A 47 -14.77 0.97 4.88
N GLU A 48 -15.51 0.56 5.91
CA GLU A 48 -16.40 1.44 6.65
C GLU A 48 -15.64 2.53 7.41
N TYR A 49 -14.54 2.17 8.05
CA TYR A 49 -13.70 3.13 8.74
C TYR A 49 -13.14 4.16 7.76
N MET A 50 -12.62 3.73 6.60
CA MET A 50 -12.11 4.65 5.58
C MET A 50 -13.20 5.57 5.03
N LYS A 51 -14.41 5.04 4.83
CA LYS A 51 -15.58 5.83 4.43
C LYS A 51 -15.95 6.86 5.47
N GLN A 52 -15.92 6.51 6.75
CA GLN A 52 -16.26 7.41 7.85
C GLN A 52 -15.27 8.56 8.00
N ILE A 53 -13.97 8.28 7.98
CA ILE A 53 -12.94 9.30 8.31
C ILE A 53 -12.45 10.09 7.11
N ALA A 54 -12.60 9.58 5.90
CA ALA A 54 -12.08 10.17 4.67
C ALA A 54 -13.13 10.28 3.56
N GLY A 55 -14.40 10.01 3.83
CA GLY A 55 -15.46 9.90 2.83
C GLY A 55 -15.66 11.13 1.95
N ASP A 56 -15.40 12.32 2.47
CA ASP A 56 -15.47 13.60 1.77
C ASP A 56 -14.26 13.91 0.87
N LYS A 57 -13.16 13.17 1.04
CA LYS A 57 -11.92 13.41 0.29
C LYS A 57 -12.04 12.95 -1.16
N ILE A 58 -11.51 13.77 -2.07
CA ILE A 58 -11.43 13.39 -3.49
C ILE A 58 -10.15 12.60 -3.70
N VAL A 59 -10.30 11.33 -4.04
CA VAL A 59 -9.18 10.42 -4.26
C VAL A 59 -8.89 10.22 -5.74
N PRO A 60 -7.60 10.18 -6.14
CA PRO A 60 -7.20 9.82 -7.49
C PRO A 60 -7.29 8.32 -7.69
N LEU A 61 -7.86 7.89 -8.80
CA LEU A 61 -8.03 6.48 -9.13
C LEU A 61 -7.29 6.13 -10.42
N TYR A 62 -6.60 5.02 -10.36
CA TYR A 62 -5.85 4.44 -11.46
C TYR A 62 -6.41 3.06 -11.79
N ASP A 63 -6.41 2.71 -13.05
CA ASP A 63 -6.77 1.38 -13.54
C ASP A 63 -5.65 0.79 -14.42
N ASP A 64 -5.95 -0.26 -15.17
CA ASP A 64 -4.96 -0.97 -15.99
C ASP A 64 -4.80 -0.38 -17.41
N ARG A 65 -5.45 0.75 -17.72
CA ARG A 65 -5.26 1.44 -19.01
C ARG A 65 -3.83 1.97 -19.11
N PRO A 66 -3.22 1.91 -20.30
CA PRO A 66 -1.92 2.55 -20.54
C PRO A 66 -2.00 4.06 -20.24
N VAL A 67 -1.04 4.57 -19.48
CA VAL A 67 -0.88 6.01 -19.29
C VAL A 67 -0.26 6.57 -20.57
N SER A 68 -0.91 7.56 -21.18
CA SER A 68 -0.32 8.30 -22.30
C SER A 68 0.83 9.15 -21.79
N HIS A 69 2.03 8.94 -22.30
CA HIS A 69 3.19 9.79 -21.96
C HIS A 69 3.02 11.26 -22.39
N LYS A 70 1.95 11.57 -23.14
CA LYS A 70 1.63 12.93 -23.59
C LYS A 70 0.82 13.72 -22.55
N ASP A 71 0.13 13.03 -21.63
CA ASP A 71 -0.83 13.64 -20.72
C ASP A 71 -0.30 13.86 -19.30
N GLY A 72 1.02 13.73 -19.11
CA GLY A 72 1.67 13.87 -17.82
C GLY A 72 1.91 12.52 -17.12
N PHE A 73 3.05 12.43 -16.46
CA PHE A 73 3.45 11.25 -15.70
C PHE A 73 2.55 11.09 -14.48
N ASN A 74 1.89 9.95 -14.38
CA ASN A 74 0.98 9.61 -13.26
C ASN A 74 -0.32 10.43 -13.17
N GLU A 75 -0.92 10.84 -14.27
CA GLU A 75 -2.25 11.41 -14.22
C GLU A 75 -3.30 10.34 -13.87
N ALA A 76 -4.18 10.66 -12.91
CA ALA A 76 -5.22 9.74 -12.49
C ALA A 76 -6.28 9.54 -13.58
N HIS A 77 -6.70 8.30 -13.82
CA HIS A 77 -7.72 7.96 -14.82
C HIS A 77 -9.13 8.41 -14.42
N ALA A 78 -9.37 8.57 -13.12
CA ALA A 78 -10.62 9.08 -12.55
C ALA A 78 -10.36 9.74 -11.20
N LYS A 79 -11.32 10.57 -10.76
CA LYS A 79 -11.35 11.14 -9.40
C LYS A 79 -12.76 11.01 -8.87
N MET A 80 -12.92 10.58 -7.63
CA MET A 80 -14.21 10.54 -6.95
C MET A 80 -14.04 10.73 -5.44
N LYS A 81 -15.15 10.90 -4.71
CA LYS A 81 -15.11 10.89 -3.27
C LYS A 81 -14.69 9.52 -2.75
N MET A 82 -13.98 9.47 -1.64
CA MET A 82 -13.62 8.21 -0.99
C MET A 82 -14.88 7.40 -0.63
N SER A 83 -15.97 8.05 -0.20
CA SER A 83 -17.24 7.38 0.06
C SER A 83 -17.76 6.63 -1.14
N ASP A 84 -17.77 7.28 -2.31
CA ASP A 84 -18.28 6.70 -3.56
C ASP A 84 -17.38 5.56 -4.05
N TYR A 85 -16.07 5.72 -3.83
CA TYR A 85 -15.11 4.66 -4.15
C TYR A 85 -15.27 3.43 -3.25
N VAL A 86 -15.49 3.62 -1.96
CA VAL A 86 -15.78 2.52 -1.03
C VAL A 86 -17.07 1.81 -1.44
N ASP A 87 -18.14 2.54 -1.79
CA ASP A 87 -19.38 1.96 -2.26
C ASP A 87 -19.18 1.15 -3.55
N LEU A 88 -18.34 1.65 -4.46
CA LEU A 88 -17.96 0.91 -5.66
C LEU A 88 -17.24 -0.40 -5.35
N LEU A 89 -16.30 -0.40 -4.38
CA LEU A 89 -15.56 -1.60 -3.96
C LEU A 89 -16.47 -2.66 -3.34
N GLN A 90 -17.50 -2.23 -2.59
CA GLN A 90 -18.48 -3.12 -1.98
C GLN A 90 -19.50 -3.69 -2.97
N ALA A 91 -19.83 -2.91 -4.01
CA ALA A 91 -20.86 -3.28 -4.97
C ALA A 91 -20.39 -4.33 -5.99
N LYS A 92 -19.13 -4.28 -6.41
CA LYS A 92 -18.59 -5.15 -7.46
C LYS A 92 -17.06 -5.14 -7.51
N PRO A 93 -16.43 -6.22 -8.01
CA PRO A 93 -15.02 -6.21 -8.34
C PRO A 93 -14.67 -5.06 -9.30
N THR A 94 -13.56 -4.37 -9.02
CA THR A 94 -13.07 -3.26 -9.84
C THR A 94 -11.54 -3.29 -9.89
N ASN A 95 -10.98 -2.83 -11.01
CA ASN A 95 -9.54 -2.64 -11.16
C ASN A 95 -9.07 -1.23 -10.77
N TYR A 96 -9.99 -0.35 -10.37
CA TYR A 96 -9.62 0.93 -9.81
C TYR A 96 -8.86 0.78 -8.49
N ARG A 97 -7.80 1.57 -8.36
CA ARG A 97 -6.98 1.63 -7.14
C ARG A 97 -6.52 3.06 -6.85
N ILE A 98 -6.41 3.39 -5.58
CA ILE A 98 -5.65 4.55 -5.11
C ILE A 98 -4.17 4.14 -5.13
N PHE A 99 -3.33 4.98 -5.70
CA PHE A 99 -1.91 4.72 -5.87
C PHE A 99 -1.11 5.98 -5.54
N LEU A 100 -0.06 5.85 -4.73
CA LEU A 100 0.84 6.93 -4.32
C LEU A 100 0.12 8.20 -3.82
N TYR A 101 -0.97 8.03 -3.08
CA TYR A 101 -1.74 9.15 -2.56
C TYR A 101 -1.46 9.41 -1.07
N ASN A 102 -1.07 10.64 -0.75
CA ASN A 102 -0.78 11.02 0.63
C ASN A 102 -2.08 11.41 1.38
N LEU A 103 -3.00 10.46 1.54
CA LEU A 103 -4.24 10.67 2.29
C LEU A 103 -3.97 11.14 3.73
N MET A 104 -2.87 10.70 4.32
CA MET A 104 -2.52 11.03 5.71
C MET A 104 -2.12 12.49 5.93
N SER A 105 -1.90 13.27 4.87
CA SER A 105 -1.80 14.73 4.97
C SER A 105 -3.14 15.41 5.12
N GLU A 106 -4.20 14.82 4.55
CA GLU A 106 -5.57 15.34 4.60
C GLU A 106 -6.38 14.78 5.77
N VAL A 107 -5.99 13.60 6.26
CA VAL A 107 -6.61 12.89 7.40
C VAL A 107 -5.51 12.48 8.39
N PRO A 108 -4.98 13.44 9.18
CA PRO A 108 -3.81 13.21 10.03
C PRO A 108 -3.98 12.12 11.09
N VAL A 109 -5.19 11.85 11.55
CA VAL A 109 -5.50 10.81 12.55
C VAL A 109 -5.04 9.40 12.08
N LEU A 110 -4.96 9.16 10.78
CA LEU A 110 -4.43 7.90 10.25
C LEU A 110 -2.96 7.64 10.64
N LYS A 111 -2.19 8.68 10.96
CA LYS A 111 -0.80 8.54 11.41
C LYS A 111 -0.67 7.94 12.79
N ASP A 112 -1.72 8.03 13.60
CA ASP A 112 -1.76 7.48 14.94
C ASP A 112 -2.05 5.97 14.93
N ASP A 113 -2.52 5.45 13.79
CA ASP A 113 -2.93 4.06 13.64
C ASP A 113 -1.78 3.12 13.26
N PHE A 114 -0.57 3.63 13.00
CA PHE A 114 0.59 2.79 12.70
C PHE A 114 1.88 3.35 13.28
N LYS A 115 2.90 2.49 13.37
CA LYS A 115 4.24 2.86 13.79
C LYS A 115 5.25 2.48 12.71
N TRP A 116 6.23 3.35 12.48
CA TRP A 116 7.30 3.02 11.55
C TRP A 116 8.10 1.81 12.04
N PRO A 117 8.25 0.77 11.22
CA PRO A 117 8.99 -0.42 11.62
C PRO A 117 10.45 -0.08 11.97
N ASN A 118 10.92 -0.60 13.11
CA ASN A 118 12.28 -0.37 13.56
C ASN A 118 13.21 -1.52 13.18
N ILE A 119 13.32 -1.78 11.88
CA ILE A 119 14.13 -2.87 11.31
C ILE A 119 15.49 -2.40 10.75
N GLY A 120 15.93 -1.19 11.10
CA GLY A 120 17.25 -0.68 10.70
C GLY A 120 17.31 0.02 9.34
N LEU A 121 16.21 0.09 8.61
CA LEU A 121 16.15 0.85 7.36
C LEU A 121 16.00 2.35 7.63
N ARG A 122 16.61 3.16 6.75
CA ARG A 122 16.31 4.60 6.67
C ARG A 122 15.03 4.77 5.88
N LEU A 123 13.93 5.03 6.56
CA LEU A 123 12.61 5.21 5.94
C LEU A 123 12.31 6.69 5.70
N VAL A 124 11.65 6.99 4.58
CA VAL A 124 11.11 8.33 4.30
C VAL A 124 9.82 8.51 5.09
N LYS A 125 9.95 8.85 6.37
CA LYS A 125 8.83 8.96 7.32
C LYS A 125 7.87 10.13 7.03
N GLN A 126 8.26 11.04 6.16
CA GLN A 126 7.50 12.27 5.89
C GLN A 126 6.43 12.10 4.82
N LEU A 127 6.51 11.03 4.02
CA LEU A 127 5.64 10.79 2.88
C LEU A 127 5.00 9.39 2.94
N PRO A 128 4.14 9.13 3.93
CA PRO A 128 3.39 7.88 3.96
C PRO A 128 2.36 7.90 2.82
N MET A 129 2.49 6.96 1.88
CA MET A 129 1.59 6.85 0.74
C MET A 129 0.58 5.74 0.96
N LEU A 130 -0.67 6.02 0.59
CA LEU A 130 -1.75 5.05 0.61
C LEU A 130 -1.82 4.29 -0.72
N PHE A 131 -1.87 2.98 -0.60
CA PHE A 131 -2.23 2.04 -1.66
C PHE A 131 -3.51 1.35 -1.22
N PHE A 132 -4.56 1.47 -2.01
CA PHE A 132 -5.86 0.93 -1.64
C PHE A 132 -6.62 0.51 -2.90
N GLY A 133 -7.02 -0.74 -3.00
CA GLY A 133 -7.60 -1.26 -4.23
C GLY A 133 -8.58 -2.38 -4.01
N GLY A 134 -9.41 -2.62 -5.01
CA GLY A 134 -10.37 -3.69 -5.05
C GLY A 134 -9.78 -5.02 -5.49
N GLU A 135 -10.63 -6.04 -5.53
CA GLU A 135 -10.27 -7.43 -5.83
C GLU A 135 -9.50 -7.61 -7.15
N ASN A 136 -9.85 -6.83 -8.17
CA ASN A 136 -9.22 -6.95 -9.50
C ASN A 136 -8.07 -5.95 -9.72
N SER A 137 -7.66 -5.20 -8.70
CA SER A 137 -6.53 -4.29 -8.85
C SER A 137 -5.22 -5.06 -9.02
N LYS A 138 -4.40 -4.59 -9.96
CA LYS A 138 -3.14 -5.25 -10.33
C LYS A 138 -1.99 -4.26 -10.31
N VAL A 139 -0.83 -4.74 -9.91
CA VAL A 139 0.45 -4.05 -10.04
C VAL A 139 1.38 -4.95 -10.84
N PHE A 140 1.98 -4.41 -11.89
CA PHE A 140 2.95 -5.15 -12.68
C PHE A 140 4.23 -5.39 -11.86
N MET A 141 4.94 -6.47 -12.19
CA MET A 141 6.24 -6.73 -11.59
C MET A 141 7.18 -5.56 -11.93
N HIS A 142 7.76 -4.95 -10.91
CA HIS A 142 8.68 -3.82 -11.01
C HIS A 142 9.70 -3.87 -9.88
N TYR A 143 10.67 -3.00 -9.93
CA TYR A 143 11.56 -2.69 -8.82
C TYR A 143 11.65 -1.17 -8.66
N ASP A 144 11.75 -0.73 -7.44
CA ASP A 144 11.96 0.68 -7.09
C ASP A 144 13.47 0.98 -7.04
N ILE A 145 13.85 2.15 -7.55
CA ILE A 145 15.24 2.64 -7.60
C ILE A 145 15.46 3.78 -6.61
#